data_68cac633d96a94090c30ce09a7357eef
#
_entry.id   68cac633d96a94090c30ce09a7357eef
#
_cell.length_a   1.000
_cell.length_b   1.000
_cell.length_c   1.000
_cell.angle_alpha   90.00
_cell.angle_beta   90.00
_cell.angle_gamma   90.00
#
_symmetry.space_group_name_H-M   'P 1'
#
loop_
_entity.id
_entity.type
_entity.pdbx_description
1 polymer ?
#
loop_
_entity_poly.entity_id
_entity_poly.type
_entity_poly.pdbx_seq_one_letter_code
_entity_poly.pdbx_strand_id
1 'polypeptide(L)'
;MTDEQFESCMLRMANGDRQALREIYDAYLNLIFAVIYNTIRQREEAEDLTSEFFIKLYGLAASYRSGNGHRKWLTVIARNMTIDRIRRLDREI
;
A
#
# COMPACT_ATOMS: atom_id res chain seq x y z
N MET A 1 -1.50 11.55 8.11
CA MET A 1 -1.03 12.47 7.04
C MET A 1 -2.19 13.18 6.39
N THR A 2 -2.03 14.47 6.11
CA THR A 2 -2.96 15.19 5.25
C THR A 2 -2.72 14.79 3.81
N ASP A 3 -3.67 15.12 2.93
CA ASP A 3 -3.50 14.88 1.49
C ASP A 3 -2.29 15.62 0.93
N GLU A 4 -2.04 16.84 1.40
CA GLU A 4 -0.87 17.63 0.97
C GLU A 4 0.44 16.99 1.41
N GLN A 5 0.50 16.47 2.64
CA GLN A 5 1.68 15.78 3.13
C GLN A 5 1.94 14.50 2.33
N PHE A 6 0.88 13.76 2.05
CA PHE A 6 0.99 12.54 1.25
C PHE A 6 1.48 12.84 -0.16
N GLU A 7 0.89 13.85 -0.80
CA GLU A 7 1.29 14.27 -2.14
C GLU A 7 2.75 14.67 -2.19
N SER A 8 3.23 15.43 -1.19
CA SER A 8 4.63 15.80 -1.07
C SER A 8 5.54 14.58 -0.98
N CYS A 9 5.15 13.57 -0.16
CA CYS A 9 5.91 12.33 -0.05
C CYS A 9 5.96 11.57 -1.38
N MET A 10 4.82 11.51 -2.10
CA MET A 10 4.78 10.82 -3.39
C MET A 10 5.68 11.49 -4.41
N LEU A 11 5.70 12.81 -4.43
CA LEU A 11 6.58 13.56 -5.32
C LEU A 11 8.05 13.30 -5.02
N ARG A 12 8.41 13.29 -3.73
CA ARG A 12 9.77 12.97 -3.30
C ARG A 12 10.16 11.54 -3.68
N MET A 13 9.24 10.58 -3.50
CA MET A 13 9.46 9.18 -3.89
C MET A 13 9.68 9.05 -5.40
N ALA A 14 8.89 9.77 -6.20
CA ALA A 14 9.03 9.78 -7.65
C ALA A 14 10.42 10.29 -8.08
N ASN A 15 11.05 11.11 -7.24
CA ASN A 15 12.40 11.63 -7.47
C ASN A 15 13.49 10.80 -6.77
N GLY A 16 13.14 9.62 -6.25
CA GLY A 16 14.10 8.69 -5.69
C GLY A 16 14.38 8.84 -4.19
N ASP A 17 13.58 9.64 -3.47
CA ASP A 17 13.76 9.84 -2.04
C ASP A 17 13.13 8.71 -1.24
N ARG A 18 13.95 7.77 -0.78
CA ARG A 18 13.50 6.62 0.00
C ARG A 18 13.01 6.98 1.40
N GLN A 19 13.47 8.12 1.94
CA GLN A 19 13.00 8.57 3.25
C GLN A 19 11.51 8.89 3.22
N ALA A 20 11.01 9.39 2.09
CA ALA A 20 9.59 9.64 1.91
C ALA A 20 8.76 8.35 2.03
N LEU A 21 9.27 7.23 1.50
CA LEU A 21 8.62 5.93 1.66
C LEU A 21 8.55 5.54 3.13
N ARG A 22 9.61 5.77 3.88
CA ARG A 22 9.64 5.48 5.32
C ARG A 22 8.59 6.28 6.07
N GLU A 23 8.40 7.54 5.71
CA GLU A 23 7.39 8.39 6.33
C GLU A 23 5.98 7.84 6.09
N ILE A 24 5.70 7.40 4.86
CA ILE A 24 4.40 6.80 4.52
C ILE A 24 4.24 5.46 5.24
N TYR A 25 5.28 4.65 5.27
CA TYR A 25 5.27 3.36 5.97
C TYR A 25 4.92 3.56 7.45
N ASP A 26 5.60 4.47 8.12
CA ASP A 26 5.35 4.72 9.54
C ASP A 26 3.93 5.22 9.79
N ALA A 27 3.37 6.00 8.86
CA ALA A 27 2.02 6.55 8.99
C ALA A 27 0.94 5.50 8.73
N TYR A 28 1.16 4.54 7.82
CA TYR A 28 0.09 3.70 7.30
C TYR A 28 0.28 2.19 7.48
N LEU A 29 1.37 1.75 8.08
CA LEU A 29 1.63 0.31 8.28
C LEU A 29 0.44 -0.40 8.92
N ASN A 30 -0.06 0.14 10.02
CA ASN A 30 -1.14 -0.50 10.78
C ASN A 30 -2.44 -0.55 9.98
N LEU A 31 -2.76 0.54 9.28
CA LEU A 31 -3.95 0.59 8.44
C LEU A 31 -3.88 -0.46 7.32
N ILE A 32 -2.78 -0.50 6.61
CA ILE A 32 -2.62 -1.41 5.47
C ILE A 32 -2.63 -2.86 5.94
N PHE A 33 -1.91 -3.17 7.02
CA PHE A 33 -1.93 -4.53 7.57
C PHE A 33 -3.34 -4.94 7.96
N ALA A 34 -4.11 -4.04 8.61
CA ALA A 34 -5.47 -4.34 9.03
C ALA A 34 -6.39 -4.61 7.83
N VAL A 35 -6.29 -3.81 6.78
CA VAL A 35 -7.09 -4.02 5.56
C VAL A 35 -6.79 -5.39 4.95
N ILE A 36 -5.51 -5.73 4.84
CA ILE A 36 -5.09 -7.00 4.24
C ILE A 36 -5.49 -8.17 5.13
N TYR A 37 -5.19 -8.09 6.43
CA TYR A 37 -5.47 -9.19 7.36
C TYR A 37 -6.95 -9.46 7.51
N ASN A 38 -7.78 -8.42 7.52
CA ASN A 38 -9.24 -8.59 7.62
C ASN A 38 -9.82 -9.32 6.41
N THR A 39 -9.12 -9.32 5.30
CA THR A 39 -9.57 -9.99 4.07
C THR A 39 -9.00 -11.40 3.94
N ILE A 40 -7.69 -11.57 4.12
CA ILE A 40 -7.05 -12.88 3.89
C ILE A 40 -7.02 -13.77 5.13
N ARG A 41 -7.03 -13.21 6.33
CA ARG A 41 -7.10 -13.93 7.61
C ARG A 41 -5.97 -14.92 7.86
N GLN A 42 -4.87 -14.80 7.15
CA GLN A 42 -3.66 -15.59 7.36
C GLN A 42 -2.52 -14.63 7.65
N ARG A 43 -1.95 -14.71 8.85
CA ARG A 43 -1.00 -13.71 9.32
C ARG A 43 0.25 -13.63 8.45
N GLU A 44 0.83 -14.78 8.10
CA GLU A 44 2.05 -14.80 7.28
C GLU A 44 1.81 -14.20 5.90
N GLU A 45 0.68 -14.51 5.29
CA GLU A 45 0.31 -13.93 4.00
C GLU A 45 0.06 -12.44 4.12
N ALA A 46 -0.57 -12.00 5.20
CA ALA A 46 -0.83 -10.59 5.43
C ALA A 46 0.47 -9.79 5.63
N GLU A 47 1.42 -10.35 6.37
CA GLU A 47 2.72 -9.71 6.58
C GLU A 47 3.49 -9.59 5.27
N ASP A 48 3.50 -10.66 4.46
CA ASP A 48 4.15 -10.67 3.16
C ASP A 48 3.53 -9.65 2.20
N LEU A 49 2.19 -9.65 2.12
CA LEU A 49 1.47 -8.71 1.27
C LEU A 49 1.67 -7.26 1.70
N THR A 50 1.77 -7.01 3.01
CA THR A 50 2.02 -5.66 3.50
C THR A 50 3.37 -5.15 3.01
N SER A 51 4.40 -5.98 3.05
CA SER A 51 5.72 -5.62 2.52
C SER A 51 5.66 -5.38 1.01
N GLU A 52 5.00 -6.27 0.27
CA GLU A 52 4.82 -6.10 -1.17
C GLU A 52 4.06 -4.82 -1.51
N PHE A 53 3.07 -4.47 -0.67
CA PHE A 53 2.30 -3.25 -0.87
C PHE A 53 3.20 -2.01 -0.90
N PHE A 54 4.10 -1.87 0.08
CA PHE A 54 4.95 -0.68 0.16
C PHE A 54 5.99 -0.64 -0.95
N ILE A 55 6.47 -1.80 -1.39
CA ILE A 55 7.36 -1.87 -2.56
C ILE A 55 6.61 -1.41 -3.81
N LYS A 56 5.39 -1.90 -4.00
CA LYS A 56 4.55 -1.52 -5.13
C LYS A 56 4.23 -0.02 -5.11
N LEU A 57 3.94 0.50 -3.91
CA LEU A 57 3.63 1.92 -3.75
C LEU A 57 4.79 2.79 -4.23
N TYR A 58 6.01 2.42 -3.90
CA TYR A 58 7.19 3.16 -4.35
C TYR A 58 7.23 3.23 -5.89
N GLY A 59 6.94 2.13 -6.56
CA GLY A 59 6.88 2.08 -8.03
C GLY A 59 5.74 2.86 -8.63
N LEU A 60 4.67 3.12 -7.86
CA LEU A 60 3.50 3.86 -8.34
C LEU A 60 3.59 5.37 -8.06
N ALA A 61 4.67 5.83 -7.42
CA ALA A 61 4.76 7.21 -6.96
C ALA A 61 4.57 8.23 -8.09
N ALA A 62 5.16 7.99 -9.25
CA ALA A 62 5.08 8.90 -10.39
C ALA A 62 3.68 8.93 -11.01
N SER A 63 2.84 7.91 -10.80
CA SER A 63 1.50 7.83 -11.39
C SER A 63 0.41 8.35 -10.47
N TYR A 64 0.74 8.71 -9.24
CA TYR A 64 -0.26 9.20 -8.28
C TYR A 64 -0.87 10.53 -8.77
N ARG A 65 -2.20 10.62 -8.67
CA ARG A 65 -2.94 11.84 -8.98
C ARG A 65 -3.74 12.25 -7.77
N SER A 66 -3.57 13.50 -7.33
CA SER A 66 -4.29 14.04 -6.18
C SER A 66 -5.77 14.27 -6.51
N GLY A 67 -6.57 14.50 -5.45
CA GLY A 67 -7.95 14.94 -5.60
C GLY A 67 -9.02 13.95 -5.17
N ASN A 68 -8.69 12.68 -4.94
CA ASN A 68 -9.68 11.64 -4.60
C ASN A 68 -9.49 11.04 -3.19
N GLY A 69 -8.64 11.66 -2.39
CA GLY A 69 -8.33 11.14 -1.05
C GLY A 69 -7.33 9.97 -1.09
N HIS A 70 -6.15 10.19 -0.55
CA HIS A 70 -5.08 9.20 -0.63
C HIS A 70 -5.39 7.93 0.18
N ARG A 71 -6.10 8.04 1.30
CA ARG A 71 -6.40 6.86 2.13
C ARG A 71 -7.24 5.84 1.37
N LYS A 72 -8.25 6.32 0.65
CA LYS A 72 -9.10 5.45 -0.18
C LYS A 72 -8.27 4.79 -1.28
N TRP A 73 -7.40 5.54 -1.92
CA TRP A 73 -6.52 5.03 -2.97
C TRP A 73 -5.62 3.91 -2.43
N LEU A 74 -5.01 4.13 -1.26
CA LEU A 74 -4.15 3.12 -0.62
C LEU A 74 -4.94 1.85 -0.28
N THR A 75 -6.13 2.00 0.29
CA THR A 75 -6.93 0.83 0.69
C THR A 75 -7.43 0.04 -0.52
N VAL A 76 -7.74 0.70 -1.62
CA VAL A 76 -8.13 0.02 -2.86
C VAL A 76 -6.98 -0.82 -3.40
N ILE A 77 -5.76 -0.26 -3.43
CA ILE A 77 -4.58 -1.00 -3.89
C ILE A 77 -4.35 -2.22 -2.98
N ALA A 78 -4.38 -2.03 -1.67
CA ALA A 78 -4.15 -3.11 -0.71
C ALA A 78 -5.21 -4.21 -0.86
N ARG A 79 -6.47 -3.83 -1.01
CA ARG A 79 -7.56 -4.79 -1.16
C ARG A 79 -7.43 -5.58 -2.46
N ASN A 80 -7.12 -4.91 -3.57
CA ASN A 80 -6.95 -5.58 -4.85
C ASN A 80 -5.78 -6.57 -4.83
N MET A 81 -4.67 -6.20 -4.20
CA MET A 81 -3.54 -7.12 -4.03
C MET A 81 -3.94 -8.35 -3.22
N THR A 82 -4.73 -8.14 -2.18
CA THR A 82 -5.18 -9.23 -1.31
C THR A 82 -6.10 -10.19 -2.04
N ILE A 83 -7.06 -9.65 -2.79
CA ILE A 83 -7.99 -10.46 -3.58
C ILE A 83 -7.22 -11.29 -4.62
N ASP A 84 -6.26 -10.69 -5.29
CA ASP A 84 -5.42 -11.39 -6.26
C ASP A 84 -4.64 -12.54 -5.62
N ARG A 85 -4.11 -12.31 -4.39
CA ARG A 85 -3.39 -13.34 -3.65
C ARG A 85 -4.34 -14.50 -3.28
N ILE A 86 -5.54 -14.19 -2.80
CA ILE A 86 -6.54 -15.20 -2.44
C ILE A 86 -6.87 -16.06 -3.66
N ARG A 87 -7.11 -15.44 -4.81
CA ARG A 87 -7.40 -16.19 -6.05
C ARG A 87 -6.24 -17.08 -6.46
N ARG A 88 -5.03 -16.62 -6.30
CA ARG A 88 -3.83 -17.39 -6.64
C ARG A 88 -3.66 -18.59 -5.70
N LEU A 89 -3.87 -18.39 -4.39
CA LEU A 89 -3.79 -19.47 -3.41
C LEU A 89 -4.83 -20.53 -3.67
N ASP A 90 -6.05 -20.14 -4.04
CA ASP A 90 -7.12 -21.09 -4.38
C ASP A 90 -6.76 -21.95 -5.58
N ARG A 91 -6.07 -21.39 -6.57
CA ARG A 91 -5.65 -22.14 -7.76
C ARG A 91 -4.51 -23.11 -7.51
N GLU A 92 -3.75 -22.91 -6.45
CA GLU A 92 -2.60 -23.75 -6.08
C GLU A 92 -3.02 -24.99 -5.28
N ILE A 93 -4.27 -25.07 -4.87
CA ILE A 93 -4.83 -26.23 -4.15
C ILE A 93 -5.35 -27.31 -5.16
#